data_923458acb77f5a092f7fdae846d02680
#
_entry.id   923458acb77f5a092f7fdae846d02680
#
_cell.length_a   1.000
_cell.length_b   1.000
_cell.length_c   1.000
_cell.angle_alpha   90.00
_cell.angle_beta   90.00
_cell.angle_gamma   90.00
#
_symmetry.space_group_name_H-M   'P 1'
#
loop_
_entity.id
_entity.type
_entity.pdbx_description
1 polymer ?
#
loop_
_entity_poly.entity_id
_entity_poly.type
_entity_poly.pdbx_seq_one_letter_code
_entity_poly.pdbx_strand_id
1 'polypeptide(L)' 'MRYAIVDDLTKVVLNLIKWDGVAPYTPPAGTSLANVTDVPCDIGWVQQPDGTFAPAPEDA' A
#
# COMPACT_ATOMS: atom_id res chain seq x y z
N MET A 1 0.87 12.80 5.33
CA MET A 1 0.62 12.00 4.10
C MET A 1 0.34 10.56 4.46
N ARG A 2 -0.40 9.89 3.65
CA ARG A 2 -0.70 8.48 3.89
C ARG A 2 0.13 7.61 2.98
N TYR A 3 0.66 6.54 3.53
CA TYR A 3 1.43 5.58 2.76
C TYR A 3 0.87 4.19 3.00
N ALA A 4 0.85 3.37 1.96
CA ALA A 4 0.45 1.98 2.05
C ALA A 4 1.69 1.10 2.07
N ILE A 5 1.69 0.10 2.92
CA ILE A 5 2.72 -0.92 2.92
C ILE A 5 2.20 -2.05 2.05
N VAL A 6 2.85 -2.27 0.93
CA VAL A 6 2.39 -3.19 -0.11
C VAL A 6 3.34 -4.36 -0.20
N ASP A 7 2.79 -5.59 -0.21
CA ASP A 7 3.59 -6.80 -0.40
C ASP A 7 4.15 -6.82 -1.82
N ASP A 8 5.45 -7.06 -1.95
CA ASP A 8 6.09 -7.00 -3.26
C ASP A 8 5.68 -8.16 -4.17
N LEU A 9 5.27 -9.28 -3.61
CA LEU A 9 4.89 -10.43 -4.42
C LEU A 9 3.42 -10.41 -4.80
N THR A 10 2.53 -10.15 -3.84
CA THR A 10 1.10 -10.25 -4.08
C THR A 10 0.49 -8.90 -4.40
N LYS A 11 1.21 -7.80 -4.11
CA LYS A 11 0.73 -6.44 -4.30
C LYS A 11 -0.45 -6.10 -3.39
N VAL A 12 -0.63 -6.86 -2.33
CA VAL A 12 -1.71 -6.61 -1.37
C VAL A 12 -1.25 -5.59 -0.36
N VAL A 13 -2.13 -4.64 -0.02
CA VAL A 13 -1.85 -3.64 1.00
C VAL A 13 -1.94 -4.31 2.36
N LEU A 14 -0.83 -4.34 3.07
CA LEU A 14 -0.76 -4.99 4.38
C LEU A 14 -1.10 -4.01 5.49
N ASN A 15 -0.82 -2.72 5.32
CA ASN A 15 -1.09 -1.73 6.33
C ASN A 15 -1.11 -0.34 5.72
N LEU A 16 -1.70 0.61 6.44
CA LEU A 16 -1.68 2.01 6.06
C LEU A 16 -1.08 2.79 7.22
N ILE A 17 -0.18 3.72 6.90
CA ILE A 17 0.49 4.50 7.92
C ILE A 17 0.41 5.98 7.57
N LYS A 18 0.51 6.82 8.58
CA LYS A 18 0.71 8.25 8.38
C LYS A 18 2.18 8.54 8.51
N TRP A 19 2.76 9.15 7.49
CA TRP A 19 4.18 9.42 7.48
C TRP A 19 4.41 10.68 6.65
N ASP A 20 5.37 11.51 7.08
CA ASP A 20 5.63 12.75 6.36
C ASP A 20 6.59 12.56 5.20
N GLY A 21 7.10 11.38 4.99
CA GLY A 21 8.02 11.12 3.90
C GLY A 21 9.45 11.59 4.15
N VAL A 22 9.71 12.16 5.32
CA VAL A 22 11.01 12.73 5.63
C VAL A 22 11.72 11.96 6.72
N ALA A 23 11.01 11.57 7.79
CA ALA A 23 11.61 10.84 8.88
C ALA A 23 12.05 9.44 8.41
N PRO A 24 13.16 8.91 8.89
CA PRO A 24 13.59 7.58 8.48
C PRO A 24 12.53 6.52 8.83
N TYR A 25 12.19 5.70 7.86
CA TYR A 25 11.25 4.61 8.07
C TYR A 25 11.63 3.48 7.14
N THR A 26 11.75 2.27 7.68
CA THR A 26 12.10 1.10 6.90
C THR A 26 10.92 0.14 6.93
N PRO A 27 10.26 -0.11 5.80
CA PRO A 27 9.17 -1.07 5.79
C PRO A 27 9.71 -2.49 6.00
N PRO A 28 8.86 -3.44 6.41
CA PRO A 28 9.29 -4.82 6.58
C PRO A 28 9.87 -5.38 5.29
N ALA A 29 10.76 -6.37 5.43
CA ALA A 29 11.36 -7.00 4.25
C ALA A 29 10.26 -7.58 3.36
N GLY A 30 10.44 -7.44 2.06
CA GLY A 30 9.46 -7.95 1.10
C GLY A 30 8.28 -7.01 0.88
N THR A 31 8.35 -5.79 1.38
CA THR A 31 7.26 -4.81 1.17
C THR A 31 7.84 -3.51 0.64
N SER A 32 6.95 -2.66 0.17
CA SER A 32 7.32 -1.34 -0.36
C SER A 32 6.30 -0.32 0.11
N LEU A 33 6.71 0.94 0.10
CA LEU A 33 5.83 2.03 0.48
C LEU A 33 5.27 2.68 -0.77
N ALA A 34 3.98 2.99 -0.73
CA ALA A 34 3.33 3.71 -1.83
C ALA A 34 2.57 4.90 -1.25
N ASN A 35 2.77 6.09 -1.83
CA ASN A 35 2.08 7.28 -1.37
C ASN A 35 0.64 7.21 -1.85
N VAL A 36 -0.30 7.18 -0.91
CA VAL A 36 -1.72 7.07 -1.24
C VAL A 36 -2.51 8.25 -0.66
N THR A 37 -1.85 9.40 -0.49
CA THR A 37 -2.48 10.56 0.12
C THR A 37 -3.74 10.96 -0.64
N ASP A 38 -3.67 10.98 -1.98
CA ASP A 38 -4.82 11.34 -2.79
C ASP A 38 -5.37 10.16 -3.56
N VAL A 39 -5.07 8.94 -3.18
CA VAL A 39 -5.47 7.75 -3.90
C VAL A 39 -6.34 6.90 -3.00
N PRO A 40 -7.53 6.47 -3.45
CA PRO A 40 -8.34 5.55 -2.64
C PRO A 40 -7.58 4.27 -2.37
N CYS A 41 -7.48 3.89 -1.11
CA CYS A 41 -6.75 2.69 -0.73
C CYS A 41 -7.16 2.27 0.68
N ASP A 42 -7.21 0.98 0.90
CA ASP A 42 -7.50 0.43 2.22
C ASP A 42 -6.71 -0.85 2.41
N ILE A 43 -6.64 -1.33 3.64
CA ILE A 43 -5.94 -2.57 3.95
C ILE A 43 -6.65 -3.71 3.24
N GLY A 44 -5.87 -4.57 2.61
CA GLY A 44 -6.42 -5.70 1.86
C GLY A 44 -6.64 -5.42 0.38
N TRP A 45 -6.54 -4.16 -0.03
CA TRP A 45 -6.68 -3.82 -1.44
C TRP A 45 -5.42 -4.25 -2.19
N VAL A 46 -5.49 -4.31 -3.51
CA VAL A 46 -4.40 -4.77 -4.35
C VAL A 46 -3.97 -3.65 -5.27
N GLN A 47 -2.65 -3.44 -5.36
CA GLN A 47 -2.11 -2.42 -6.25
C GLN A 47 -2.23 -2.87 -7.69
N GLN A 48 -2.74 -1.99 -8.53
CA GLN A 48 -2.96 -2.29 -9.94
C GLN A 48 -1.73 -1.88 -10.76
N PRO A 49 -1.58 -2.42 -11.96
CA PRO A 49 -0.42 -2.08 -12.80
C PRO A 49 -0.29 -0.59 -13.12
N ASP A 50 -1.41 0.16 -13.08
CA ASP A 50 -1.35 1.57 -13.39
C ASP A 50 -1.06 2.41 -12.14
N GLY A 51 -0.80 1.79 -11.00
CA GLY A 51 -0.47 2.51 -9.78
C GLY A 51 -1.65 2.82 -8.89
N THR A 52 -2.86 2.50 -9.31
CA THR A 52 -4.04 2.69 -8.45
C THR A 52 -4.26 1.44 -7.60
N PHE A 53 -5.23 1.49 -6.71
CA PHE A 53 -5.54 0.38 -5.83
C PHE A 53 -7.02 0.03 -6.00
N ALA A 54 -7.34 -1.24 -5.86
CA ALA A 54 -8.71 -1.73 -5.97
C ALA A 54 -8.96 -2.76 -4.89
N PRO A 55 -10.19 -2.91 -4.41
CA PRO A 55 -10.51 -3.95 -3.43
C PRO A 55 -10.12 -5.32 -3.96
N ALA A 56 -9.67 -6.18 -3.06
CA ALA A 56 -9.32 -7.54 -3.46
C ALA A 56 -10.56 -8.24 -4.01
N PRO A 57 -10.39 -9.12 -4.99
CA PRO A 57 -11.53 -9.87 -5.50
C PRO A 57 -12.12 -10.70 -4.38
N GLU A 58 -13.45 -10.73 -4.34
CA GLU A 58 -14.05 -11.52 -3.36
C GLU A 58 -14.21 -12.83 -3.90
N ASP A 59 -13.26 -13.62 -4.00
CA ASP A 59 -13.44 -14.88 -4.44
C ASP A 59 -13.69 -15.73 -3.40
N ALA A 60 -14.56 -15.59 -2.88
CA ALA A 60 -14.93 -16.36 -1.82
C ALA A 60 -14.51 -17.67 -1.67
#